data_65db423b8ca0e54847286ca54dec8247
#
_entry.id   65db423b8ca0e54847286ca54dec8247
#
_cell.length_a   1.000
_cell.length_b   1.000
_cell.length_c   1.000
_cell.angle_alpha   90.00
_cell.angle_beta   90.00
_cell.angle_gamma   90.00
#
_symmetry.space_group_name_H-M   'P 1'
#
loop_
_entity.id
_entity.type
_entity.pdbx_description
1 polymer ?
#
loop_
_entity_poly.entity_id
_entity_poly.type
_entity_poly.pdbx_seq_one_letter_code
_entity_poly.pdbx_strand_id
1 'polypeptide(L)'
;NGIKLVLMKAPSISPEWYDSYNKQVVKYAKKNGLPYINFYELIDTIKIDYEKDTYDGGLHMNLYGANKLSDYLGEWLVEKYALKDYRNDKKISQIYDEKIRFYEDMKKEQQNEIKKYGKVVSY
;
A
#
# COMPACT_ATOMS: atom_id res chain seq x y z
N ASN A 1 -22.37 6.08 -11.66
CA ASN A 1 -21.13 6.09 -12.48
C ASN A 1 -20.37 4.75 -12.46
N GLY A 2 -20.85 3.71 -11.76
CA GLY A 2 -20.23 2.38 -11.72
C GLY A 2 -18.89 2.30 -10.97
N ILE A 3 -18.45 3.39 -10.33
CA ILE A 3 -17.21 3.41 -9.52
C ILE A 3 -17.46 2.70 -8.20
N LYS A 4 -16.59 1.75 -7.89
CA LYS A 4 -16.59 1.08 -6.58
C LYS A 4 -15.66 1.83 -5.63
N LEU A 5 -16.18 2.28 -4.50
CA LEU A 5 -15.42 2.99 -3.47
C LEU A 5 -15.04 2.02 -2.36
N VAL A 6 -13.77 2.07 -1.97
CA VAL A 6 -13.22 1.35 -0.82
C VAL A 6 -12.66 2.36 0.16
N LEU A 7 -13.03 2.26 1.42
CA LEU A 7 -12.43 3.05 2.49
C LEU A 7 -11.19 2.32 3.02
N MET A 8 -10.12 3.07 3.26
CA MET A 8 -8.87 2.49 3.76
C MET A 8 -8.29 3.37 4.87
N LYS A 9 -7.76 2.75 5.93
CA LYS A 9 -6.85 3.37 6.90
C LYS A 9 -5.43 2.88 6.57
N ALA A 10 -4.54 3.81 6.27
CA ALA A 10 -3.13 3.50 6.06
C ALA A 10 -2.49 2.92 7.34
N PRO A 11 -1.44 2.10 7.22
CA PRO A 11 -0.77 1.51 8.38
C PRO A 11 0.13 2.51 9.16
N SER A 12 0.02 3.79 8.89
CA SER A 12 0.77 4.85 9.58
C SER A 12 0.36 4.96 11.05
N ILE A 13 1.36 5.15 11.93
CA ILE A 13 1.16 5.40 13.37
C ILE A 13 0.66 6.80 13.68
N SER A 14 0.77 7.74 12.74
CA SER A 14 0.29 9.12 12.91
C SER A 14 -0.74 9.49 11.82
N PRO A 15 -1.76 10.26 12.17
CA PRO A 15 -2.18 10.57 13.54
C PRO A 15 -2.59 9.31 14.31
N GLU A 16 -2.54 9.37 15.64
CA GLU A 16 -3.03 8.27 16.48
C GLU A 16 -4.42 7.82 16.04
N TRP A 17 -4.56 6.50 15.89
CA TRP A 17 -5.82 5.91 15.42
C TRP A 17 -6.55 5.27 16.59
N TYR A 18 -7.36 6.08 17.27
CA TYR A 18 -8.14 5.61 18.42
C TYR A 18 -9.27 4.67 18.01
N ASP A 19 -9.58 3.72 18.86
CA ASP A 19 -10.73 2.81 18.70
C ASP A 19 -12.04 3.51 18.39
N SER A 20 -12.26 4.69 18.99
CA SER A 20 -13.46 5.50 18.75
C SER A 20 -13.55 5.98 17.30
N TYR A 21 -12.42 6.29 16.66
CA TYR A 21 -12.36 6.69 15.23
C TYR A 21 -12.65 5.49 14.35
N ASN A 22 -11.98 4.38 14.63
CA ASN A 22 -12.20 3.14 13.89
C ASN A 22 -13.67 2.71 13.92
N LYS A 23 -14.29 2.71 15.11
CA LYS A 23 -15.72 2.40 15.28
C LYS A 23 -16.63 3.32 14.45
N GLN A 24 -16.31 4.62 14.35
CA GLN A 24 -17.07 5.55 13.53
C GLN A 24 -16.93 5.25 12.04
N VAL A 25 -15.73 4.95 11.55
CA VAL A 25 -15.50 4.58 10.15
C VAL A 25 -16.19 3.27 9.81
N VAL A 26 -16.08 2.26 10.67
CA VAL A 26 -16.79 0.97 10.51
C VAL A 26 -18.31 1.18 10.42
N LYS A 27 -18.86 2.00 11.33
CA LYS A 27 -20.30 2.33 11.33
C LYS A 27 -20.71 3.04 10.03
N TYR A 28 -19.91 3.99 9.58
CA TYR A 28 -20.16 4.72 8.34
C TYR A 28 -20.08 3.79 7.12
N ALA A 29 -19.04 2.98 7.03
CA ALA A 29 -18.86 2.01 5.97
C ALA A 29 -20.05 1.05 5.88
N LYS A 30 -20.44 0.47 7.01
CA LYS A 30 -21.59 -0.43 7.10
C LYS A 30 -22.91 0.24 6.69
N LYS A 31 -23.16 1.47 7.16
CA LYS A 31 -24.37 2.24 6.83
C LYS A 31 -24.49 2.51 5.33
N ASN A 32 -23.37 2.72 4.65
CA ASN A 32 -23.33 3.09 3.22
C ASN A 32 -23.00 1.91 2.30
N GLY A 33 -22.90 0.69 2.83
CA GLY A 33 -22.55 -0.50 2.03
C GLY A 33 -21.17 -0.44 1.42
N LEU A 34 -20.23 0.28 2.06
CA LEU A 34 -18.86 0.45 1.57
C LEU A 34 -17.92 -0.57 2.21
N PRO A 35 -17.04 -1.20 1.44
CA PRO A 35 -15.92 -1.96 2.00
C PRO A 35 -14.98 -1.03 2.79
N TYR A 36 -14.45 -1.54 3.90
CA TYR A 36 -13.44 -0.87 4.69
C TYR A 36 -12.31 -1.85 5.01
N ILE A 37 -11.08 -1.41 4.82
CA ILE A 37 -9.87 -2.15 5.20
C ILE A 37 -9.01 -1.26 6.09
N ASN A 38 -8.66 -1.77 7.28
CA ASN A 38 -7.79 -1.09 8.22
C ASN A 38 -6.40 -1.74 8.21
N PHE A 39 -5.49 -1.17 7.44
CA PHE A 39 -4.11 -1.66 7.35
C PHE A 39 -3.33 -1.49 8.65
N TYR A 40 -3.75 -0.56 9.52
CA TYR A 40 -3.14 -0.40 10.84
C TYR A 40 -3.35 -1.64 11.74
N GLU A 41 -4.50 -2.31 11.60
CA GLU A 41 -4.77 -3.59 12.30
C GLU A 41 -4.13 -4.80 11.61
N LEU A 42 -3.62 -4.64 10.39
CA LEU A 42 -3.03 -5.72 9.58
C LEU A 42 -1.50 -5.68 9.53
N ILE A 43 -0.86 -4.83 10.35
CA ILE A 43 0.60 -4.63 10.34
C ILE A 43 1.35 -5.96 10.48
N ASP A 44 0.96 -6.79 11.44
CA ASP A 44 1.59 -8.09 11.67
C ASP A 44 1.33 -9.07 10.52
N THR A 45 0.12 -9.03 9.94
CA THR A 45 -0.27 -9.88 8.81
C THR A 45 0.56 -9.55 7.57
N ILE A 46 0.74 -8.25 7.30
CA ILE A 46 1.51 -7.72 6.16
C ILE A 46 3.01 -7.73 6.45
N LYS A 47 3.40 -7.93 7.70
CA LYS A 47 4.80 -7.92 8.19
C LYS A 47 5.46 -6.55 7.95
N ILE A 48 4.76 -5.47 8.25
CA ILE A 48 5.33 -4.12 8.22
C ILE A 48 6.24 -3.94 9.45
N ASP A 49 7.49 -3.56 9.17
CA ASP A 49 8.50 -3.20 10.16
C ASP A 49 8.77 -1.69 10.02
N TYR A 50 8.32 -0.90 10.97
CA TYR A 50 8.41 0.57 10.87
C TYR A 50 9.83 1.10 10.77
N GLU A 51 10.83 0.38 11.32
CA GLU A 51 12.23 0.78 11.22
C GLU A 51 12.81 0.56 9.81
N LYS A 52 12.32 -0.47 9.09
CA LYS A 52 12.84 -0.87 7.79
C LYS A 52 11.97 -0.46 6.61
N ASP A 53 10.66 -0.39 6.84
CA ASP A 53 9.65 -0.21 5.80
C ASP A 53 9.12 1.24 5.72
N THR A 54 9.69 2.14 6.53
CA THR A 54 9.34 3.56 6.52
C THR A 54 10.58 4.45 6.48
N TYR A 55 10.39 5.71 6.07
CA TYR A 55 11.47 6.71 6.08
C TYR A 55 11.71 7.32 7.45
N ASP A 56 10.70 7.31 8.31
CA ASP A 56 10.58 8.18 9.48
C ASP A 56 9.92 7.50 10.68
N GLY A 57 10.16 6.22 10.83
CA GLY A 57 9.73 5.46 12.01
C GLY A 57 8.23 5.23 12.12
N GLY A 58 7.54 5.14 10.98
CA GLY A 58 6.13 4.71 10.93
C GLY A 58 5.14 5.72 10.36
N LEU A 59 5.61 6.87 9.82
CA LEU A 59 4.72 7.87 9.22
C LEU A 59 4.55 7.64 7.72
N HIS A 60 5.66 7.56 6.98
CA HIS A 60 5.65 7.43 5.52
C HIS A 60 6.39 6.17 5.09
N MET A 61 5.72 5.34 4.32
CA MET A 61 6.33 4.13 3.79
C MET A 61 7.40 4.45 2.77
N ASN A 62 8.53 3.74 2.87
CA ASN A 62 9.50 3.64 1.79
C ASN A 62 9.04 2.59 0.76
N LEU A 63 9.86 2.34 -0.29
CA LEU A 63 9.50 1.37 -1.32
C LEU A 63 9.28 -0.05 -0.79
N TYR A 64 9.94 -0.46 0.28
CA TYR A 64 9.77 -1.80 0.85
C TYR A 64 8.41 -1.94 1.53
N GLY A 65 8.04 -0.96 2.35
CA GLY A 65 6.71 -0.93 2.97
C GLY A 65 5.60 -0.80 1.93
N ALA A 66 5.81 0.07 0.93
CA ALA A 66 4.87 0.25 -0.17
C ALA A 66 4.67 -1.03 -0.99
N ASN A 67 5.72 -1.81 -1.24
CA ASN A 67 5.61 -3.12 -1.92
C ASN A 67 4.75 -4.08 -1.11
N LYS A 68 5.08 -4.30 0.18
CA LYS A 68 4.33 -5.21 1.04
C LYS A 68 2.83 -4.86 1.09
N LEU A 69 2.54 -3.56 1.23
CA LEU A 69 1.16 -3.07 1.26
C LEU A 69 0.45 -3.27 -0.08
N SER A 70 1.15 -2.98 -1.19
CA SER A 70 0.58 -3.09 -2.55
C SER A 70 0.31 -4.54 -2.93
N ASP A 71 1.19 -5.46 -2.56
CA ASP A 71 1.02 -6.89 -2.79
C ASP A 71 -0.25 -7.39 -2.06
N TYR A 72 -0.37 -7.09 -0.77
CA TYR A 72 -1.54 -7.47 0.02
C TYR A 72 -2.83 -6.84 -0.52
N LEU A 73 -2.81 -5.54 -0.83
CA LEU A 73 -3.97 -4.84 -1.39
C LEU A 73 -4.35 -5.40 -2.76
N GLY A 74 -3.36 -5.72 -3.59
CA GLY A 74 -3.58 -6.31 -4.91
C GLY A 74 -4.30 -7.65 -4.82
N GLU A 75 -3.83 -8.56 -3.96
CA GLU A 75 -4.46 -9.85 -3.70
C GLU A 75 -5.89 -9.67 -3.19
N TRP A 76 -6.08 -8.81 -2.19
CA TRP A 76 -7.40 -8.50 -1.64
C TRP A 76 -8.39 -7.95 -2.68
N LEU A 77 -7.92 -7.06 -3.58
CA LEU A 77 -8.73 -6.50 -4.65
C LEU A 77 -9.12 -7.56 -5.69
N VAL A 78 -8.19 -8.42 -6.08
CA VAL A 78 -8.44 -9.51 -7.02
C VAL A 78 -9.48 -10.48 -6.45
N GLU A 79 -9.31 -10.89 -5.20
CA GLU A 79 -10.22 -11.80 -4.51
C GLU A 79 -11.64 -11.18 -4.40
N LYS A 80 -11.70 -9.92 -3.94
CA LYS A 80 -12.98 -9.27 -3.65
C LYS A 80 -13.76 -8.82 -4.88
N TYR A 81 -13.06 -8.45 -5.96
CA TYR A 81 -13.69 -7.81 -7.13
C TYR A 81 -13.47 -8.59 -8.42
N ALA A 82 -12.82 -9.74 -8.39
CA ALA A 82 -12.49 -10.55 -9.57
C ALA A 82 -11.87 -9.69 -10.69
N LEU A 83 -10.87 -8.88 -10.33
CA LEU A 83 -10.22 -7.99 -11.29
C LEU A 83 -9.59 -8.81 -12.40
N LYS A 84 -9.80 -8.35 -13.64
CA LYS A 84 -9.21 -8.99 -14.82
C LYS A 84 -7.71 -8.77 -14.86
N ASP A 85 -6.95 -9.84 -15.12
CA ASP A 85 -5.53 -9.76 -15.38
C ASP A 85 -5.28 -9.25 -16.81
N TYR A 86 -4.58 -8.11 -16.92
CA TYR A 86 -4.23 -7.49 -18.19
C TYR A 86 -2.74 -7.61 -18.55
N ARG A 87 -1.95 -8.38 -17.80
CA ARG A 87 -0.50 -8.54 -18.06
C ARG A 87 -0.20 -9.12 -19.44
N ASN A 88 -1.13 -9.88 -20.01
CA ASN A 88 -1.01 -10.43 -21.37
C ASN A 88 -1.65 -9.54 -22.44
N ASP A 89 -2.24 -8.40 -22.09
CA ASP A 89 -2.76 -7.43 -23.04
C ASP A 89 -1.61 -6.52 -23.52
N LYS A 90 -1.17 -6.69 -24.75
CA LYS A 90 -0.02 -5.96 -25.31
C LYS A 90 -0.15 -4.43 -25.26
N LYS A 91 -1.36 -3.89 -25.45
CA LYS A 91 -1.58 -2.44 -25.40
C LYS A 91 -1.44 -1.90 -23.99
N ILE A 92 -2.01 -2.60 -23.02
CA ILE A 92 -1.96 -2.22 -21.61
C ILE A 92 -0.55 -2.43 -21.08
N SER A 93 0.10 -3.56 -21.38
CA SER A 93 1.47 -3.86 -21.01
C SER A 93 2.44 -2.76 -21.44
N GLN A 94 2.38 -2.36 -22.73
CA GLN A 94 3.23 -1.30 -23.24
C GLN A 94 3.10 0.05 -22.49
N ILE A 95 1.89 0.41 -22.04
CA ILE A 95 1.67 1.64 -21.26
C ILE A 95 2.39 1.57 -19.90
N TYR A 96 2.50 0.38 -19.33
CA TYR A 96 3.11 0.19 -18.02
C TYR A 96 4.60 -0.12 -18.05
N ASP A 97 5.15 -0.56 -19.20
CA ASP A 97 6.57 -0.97 -19.33
C ASP A 97 7.56 0.14 -18.92
N GLU A 98 7.29 1.38 -19.29
CA GLU A 98 8.12 2.53 -18.90
C GLU A 98 8.00 2.82 -17.41
N LYS A 99 6.79 2.75 -16.85
CA LYS A 99 6.54 2.97 -15.43
C LYS A 99 7.19 1.89 -14.58
N ILE A 100 7.14 0.64 -15.03
CA ILE A 100 7.77 -0.49 -14.36
C ILE A 100 9.29 -0.30 -14.34
N ARG A 101 9.90 0.07 -15.48
CA ARG A 101 11.34 0.35 -15.55
C ARG A 101 11.76 1.47 -14.61
N PHE A 102 11.05 2.59 -14.63
CA PHE A 102 11.30 3.69 -13.71
C PHE A 102 11.21 3.25 -12.24
N TYR A 103 10.20 2.47 -11.89
CA TYR A 103 10.01 1.93 -10.55
C TYR A 103 11.16 0.99 -10.13
N GLU A 104 11.58 0.09 -11.03
CA GLU A 104 12.70 -0.82 -10.76
C GLU A 104 14.04 -0.07 -10.61
N ASP A 105 14.23 1.02 -11.33
CA ASP A 105 15.42 1.86 -11.17
C ASP A 105 15.41 2.60 -9.83
N MET A 106 14.27 3.15 -9.40
CA MET A 106 14.14 3.71 -8.05
C MET A 106 14.42 2.66 -6.96
N LYS A 107 13.93 1.44 -7.11
CA LYS A 107 14.23 0.35 -6.17
C LYS A 107 15.72 0.08 -6.06
N LYS A 108 16.44 0.02 -7.19
CA LYS A 108 17.91 -0.18 -7.20
C LYS A 108 18.63 0.97 -6.48
N GLU A 109 18.21 2.20 -6.73
CA GLU A 109 18.78 3.38 -6.08
C GLU A 109 18.61 3.31 -4.56
N GLN A 110 17.38 3.05 -4.08
CA GLN A 110 17.12 2.91 -2.65
C GLN A 110 17.85 1.71 -2.04
N GLN A 111 18.01 0.59 -2.76
CA GLN A 111 18.84 -0.52 -2.29
C GLN A 111 20.31 -0.12 -2.11
N ASN A 112 20.84 0.69 -3.01
CA ASN A 112 22.22 1.20 -2.91
C ASN A 112 22.36 2.17 -1.73
N GLU A 113 21.36 2.99 -1.47
CA GLU A 113 21.33 3.86 -0.30
C GLU A 113 21.31 3.08 1.00
N ILE A 114 20.49 2.05 1.11
CA ILE A 114 20.47 1.17 2.27
C ILE A 114 21.83 0.51 2.50
N LYS A 115 22.49 0.02 1.43
CA LYS A 115 23.84 -0.55 1.53
C LYS A 115 24.87 0.47 2.02
N LYS A 116 24.74 1.72 1.59
CA LYS A 116 25.71 2.77 1.87
C LYS A 116 25.47 3.49 3.21
N TYR A 117 24.23 3.72 3.56
CA TYR A 117 23.82 4.56 4.68
C TYR A 117 23.04 3.82 5.77
N GLY A 118 22.69 2.55 5.56
CA GLY A 118 21.84 1.77 6.46
C GLY A 118 20.35 2.12 6.39
N LYS A 119 19.97 3.10 5.57
CA LYS A 119 18.59 3.57 5.38
C LYS A 119 18.41 4.22 4.01
N VAL A 120 17.15 4.37 3.59
CA VAL A 120 16.79 5.18 2.42
C VAL A 120 16.88 6.67 2.81
N VAL A 121 17.49 7.50 1.96
CA VAL A 121 17.68 8.94 2.18
C VAL A 121 17.05 9.80 1.06
N SER A 122 16.81 9.22 -0.13
CA SER A 122 16.08 9.88 -1.22
C SER A 122 14.55 9.79 -1.00
N TYR A 123 13.86 10.85 -1.34
CA TYR A 123 12.40 10.95 -1.31
C TYR A 123 11.83 10.97 -2.72
#